data_288580c3e15721f1cbead2a931cbf575
#
_entry.id   288580c3e15721f1cbead2a931cbf575
#
_cell.length_a   1.000
_cell.length_b   1.000
_cell.length_c   1.000
_cell.angle_alpha   90.00
_cell.angle_beta   90.00
_cell.angle_gamma   90.00
#
_symmetry.space_group_name_H-M   'P 1'
#
loop_
_entity.id
_entity.type
_entity.pdbx_description
1 polymer ?
#
loop_
_entity_poly.entity_id
_entity_poly.type
_entity_poly.pdbx_seq_one_letter_code
_entity_poly.pdbx_strand_id
1 'polypeptide(L)'
;MIRPETELAHEYEIPDVSTANVRLPLVLGGVGLVLAASVTRHIIYLERWAHYRTVTIIWALSFALLAAQWVMSWLERPATVSADEQRALDALRVTVNVPVYNEEPVVLDRVLYALFQQTRLPDRVDVVDDGSTRVDYSDVRDYWLRHHPPQVEFRWGEFENVGKKRAQARTFSSDPRADVFITLDSDTTLARNAIDEGLKPFADPRVHSVGGIELAWNYSRSLLTRIKGVNALVWQFTVCSAQNVAGGQLLVNRGTYALYRGDMIRETLPAYVGETLWGRKVMLGDDTMLTLFALNRGRAVQQPSAMCFAVYPETLSHTMRQWTRWMRGTALRTLWRLRYLQPTSWSWWYTLLTTWSYIAFVALIVAVLSDWRAAENFAQTFLYISATWMWLVATRMFAVKRSDQRRLDRAEAFALVPVAWLWLTLVLRPVRLYGTITILRQGWVTRQSAETISGAGELERSVRAGS
;
A
#
# COMPACT_ATOMS: atom_id res chain seq x y z
N MET A 1 -20.70 16.44 -12.21
CA MET A 1 -20.66 17.65 -11.34
C MET A 1 -20.31 17.12 -9.96
N ILE A 2 -19.04 17.24 -9.52
CA ILE A 2 -18.59 16.75 -8.20
C ILE A 2 -19.20 17.69 -7.18
N ARG A 3 -20.09 17.17 -6.32
CA ARG A 3 -20.60 17.94 -5.17
C ARG A 3 -19.42 18.37 -4.28
N PRO A 4 -19.47 19.54 -3.63
CA PRO A 4 -18.46 19.89 -2.63
C PRO A 4 -18.45 18.84 -1.52
N GLU A 5 -17.26 18.30 -1.21
CA GLU A 5 -17.04 17.22 -0.22
C GLU A 5 -17.31 17.63 1.25
N THR A 6 -18.14 18.65 1.48
CA THR A 6 -18.41 19.24 2.80
C THR A 6 -19.73 18.84 3.42
N GLU A 7 -20.64 18.26 2.64
CA GLU A 7 -21.94 17.80 3.14
C GLU A 7 -22.04 16.28 3.06
N LEU A 8 -22.56 15.67 4.12
CA LEU A 8 -22.93 14.27 4.14
C LEU A 8 -23.97 14.02 3.05
N ALA A 9 -23.58 13.33 2.00
CA ALA A 9 -24.45 13.07 0.85
C ALA A 9 -25.13 11.72 0.95
N HIS A 10 -24.54 10.79 1.73
CA HIS A 10 -24.91 9.38 1.85
C HIS A 10 -25.02 8.63 0.51
N GLU A 11 -24.65 9.29 -0.60
CA GLU A 11 -24.55 8.75 -1.94
C GLU A 11 -23.32 9.34 -2.63
N TYR A 12 -22.44 8.49 -3.14
CA TYR A 12 -21.16 8.88 -3.74
C TYR A 12 -20.94 8.20 -5.08
N GLU A 13 -20.38 8.92 -6.03
CA GLU A 13 -19.92 8.33 -7.28
C GLU A 13 -18.54 7.68 -7.08
N ILE A 14 -18.51 6.35 -7.10
CA ILE A 14 -17.28 5.57 -6.98
C ILE A 14 -16.80 5.21 -8.38
N PRO A 15 -15.55 5.55 -8.75
CA PRO A 15 -15.06 5.23 -10.07
C PRO A 15 -15.02 3.72 -10.35
N ASP A 16 -15.48 3.32 -11.52
CA ASP A 16 -15.29 1.96 -12.00
C ASP A 16 -13.82 1.71 -12.32
N VAL A 17 -13.34 0.55 -11.90
CA VAL A 17 -11.96 0.13 -12.11
C VAL A 17 -11.91 -1.28 -12.68
N SER A 18 -10.93 -1.50 -13.56
CA SER A 18 -10.70 -2.82 -14.14
C SER A 18 -9.23 -3.02 -14.47
N THR A 19 -8.81 -4.28 -14.53
CA THR A 19 -7.52 -4.65 -15.09
C THR A 19 -7.60 -4.79 -16.61
N ALA A 20 -6.55 -4.34 -17.30
CA ALA A 20 -6.44 -4.46 -18.75
C ALA A 20 -5.21 -5.29 -19.12
N ASN A 21 -5.36 -6.13 -20.13
CA ASN A 21 -4.19 -6.74 -20.77
C ASN A 21 -3.48 -5.68 -21.60
N VAL A 22 -2.27 -5.29 -21.18
CA VAL A 22 -1.39 -4.43 -21.98
C VAL A 22 -0.80 -5.27 -23.13
N ARG A 23 -0.73 -4.74 -24.34
CA ARG A 23 -0.14 -5.47 -25.49
C ARG A 23 1.37 -5.60 -25.28
N LEU A 24 1.74 -6.69 -24.66
CA LEU A 24 3.10 -7.03 -24.22
C LEU A 24 4.19 -6.92 -25.32
N PRO A 25 4.00 -7.43 -26.58
CA PRO A 25 5.07 -7.43 -27.57
C PRO A 25 5.56 -6.05 -28.00
N LEU A 26 4.66 -5.07 -28.10
CA LEU A 26 5.02 -3.69 -28.48
C LEU A 26 5.78 -2.98 -27.36
N VAL A 27 5.36 -3.22 -26.13
CA VAL A 27 6.04 -2.68 -24.94
C VAL A 27 7.43 -3.32 -24.79
N LEU A 28 7.54 -4.64 -24.94
CA LEU A 28 8.81 -5.35 -24.83
C LEU A 28 9.81 -4.97 -25.91
N GLY A 29 9.36 -4.73 -27.15
CA GLY A 29 10.23 -4.29 -28.25
C GLY A 29 10.83 -2.90 -28.00
N GLY A 30 10.01 -1.93 -27.63
CA GLY A 30 10.49 -0.56 -27.31
C GLY A 30 11.42 -0.54 -26.10
N VAL A 31 11.10 -1.33 -25.11
CA VAL A 31 11.86 -1.52 -23.87
C VAL A 31 13.19 -2.23 -24.13
N GLY A 32 13.20 -3.28 -24.92
CA GLY A 32 14.44 -4.01 -25.30
C GLY A 32 15.44 -3.07 -25.96
N LEU A 33 14.98 -2.16 -26.82
CA LEU A 33 15.82 -1.13 -27.44
C LEU A 33 16.42 -0.15 -26.42
N VAL A 34 15.61 0.33 -25.46
CA VAL A 34 16.06 1.27 -24.42
C VAL A 34 17.06 0.58 -23.49
N LEU A 35 16.82 -0.69 -23.12
CA LEU A 35 17.72 -1.50 -22.32
C LEU A 35 19.05 -1.73 -23.02
N ALA A 36 19.02 -2.18 -24.28
CA ALA A 36 20.24 -2.42 -25.06
C ALA A 36 21.09 -1.15 -25.15
N ALA A 37 20.48 0.00 -25.42
CA ALA A 37 21.17 1.29 -25.45
C ALA A 37 21.75 1.68 -24.09
N SER A 38 20.97 1.53 -22.99
CA SER A 38 21.39 1.85 -21.64
C SER A 38 22.52 0.93 -21.15
N VAL A 39 22.42 -0.38 -21.38
CA VAL A 39 23.44 -1.35 -21.01
C VAL A 39 24.74 -1.12 -21.79
N THR A 40 24.65 -0.92 -23.12
CA THR A 40 25.81 -0.63 -23.98
C THR A 40 26.54 0.61 -23.50
N ARG A 41 25.81 1.68 -23.27
CA ARG A 41 26.38 2.93 -22.75
C ARG A 41 27.01 2.72 -21.37
N HIS A 42 26.38 1.94 -20.50
CA HIS A 42 26.90 1.64 -19.16
C HIS A 42 28.18 0.84 -19.22
N ILE A 43 28.27 -0.20 -20.08
CA ILE A 43 29.49 -1.01 -20.26
C ILE A 43 30.64 -0.11 -20.73
N ILE A 44 30.40 0.79 -21.70
CA ILE A 44 31.43 1.72 -22.18
C ILE A 44 31.92 2.65 -21.05
N TYR A 45 31.03 3.03 -20.15
CA TYR A 45 31.39 3.85 -18.98
C TYR A 45 32.13 3.06 -17.89
N LEU A 46 31.77 1.81 -17.63
CA LEU A 46 32.39 0.95 -16.61
C LEU A 46 33.88 0.71 -16.85
N GLU A 47 34.31 0.59 -18.10
CA GLU A 47 35.74 0.45 -18.42
C GLU A 47 36.57 1.68 -18.00
N ARG A 48 35.96 2.85 -17.90
CA ARG A 48 36.61 4.10 -17.48
C ARG A 48 36.69 4.27 -15.95
N TRP A 49 35.96 3.43 -15.15
CA TRP A 49 35.71 3.68 -13.73
C TRP A 49 36.17 2.53 -12.82
N ALA A 50 37.38 2.06 -13.02
CA ALA A 50 37.98 0.96 -12.23
C ALA A 50 37.94 1.18 -10.69
N HIS A 51 37.95 2.45 -10.23
CA HIS A 51 37.89 2.80 -8.81
C HIS A 51 36.56 2.49 -8.13
N TYR A 52 35.44 2.37 -8.89
CA TYR A 52 34.10 2.15 -8.33
C TYR A 52 33.57 0.72 -8.60
N ARG A 53 34.44 -0.26 -8.90
CA ARG A 53 34.04 -1.63 -9.23
C ARG A 53 33.08 -2.26 -8.23
N THR A 54 33.34 -2.12 -6.91
CA THR A 54 32.47 -2.71 -5.88
C THR A 54 31.08 -2.08 -5.89
N VAL A 55 30.99 -0.75 -5.98
CA VAL A 55 29.73 -0.03 -6.07
C VAL A 55 28.97 -0.44 -7.33
N THR A 56 29.66 -0.54 -8.45
CA THR A 56 29.07 -0.96 -9.72
C THR A 56 28.52 -2.39 -9.68
N ILE A 57 29.21 -3.34 -9.05
CA ILE A 57 28.71 -4.72 -8.88
C ILE A 57 27.42 -4.72 -8.05
N ILE A 58 27.40 -4.00 -6.94
CA ILE A 58 26.22 -3.89 -6.08
C ILE A 58 25.02 -3.30 -6.87
N TRP A 59 25.30 -2.33 -7.69
CA TRP A 59 24.30 -1.71 -8.57
C TRP A 59 23.80 -2.67 -9.63
N ALA A 60 24.69 -3.38 -10.31
CA ALA A 60 24.32 -4.39 -11.31
C ALA A 60 23.41 -5.45 -10.69
N LEU A 61 23.72 -5.92 -9.49
CA LEU A 61 22.87 -6.88 -8.76
C LEU A 61 21.50 -6.28 -8.41
N SER A 62 21.44 -5.01 -8.01
CA SER A 62 20.16 -4.32 -7.71
C SER A 62 19.31 -4.17 -8.97
N PHE A 63 19.91 -3.83 -10.10
CA PHE A 63 19.20 -3.76 -11.39
C PHE A 63 18.78 -5.15 -11.89
N ALA A 64 19.60 -6.17 -11.72
CA ALA A 64 19.23 -7.56 -12.06
C ALA A 64 18.01 -8.02 -11.24
N LEU A 65 17.98 -7.72 -9.95
CA LEU A 65 16.83 -8.00 -9.09
C LEU A 65 15.58 -7.24 -9.59
N LEU A 66 15.71 -5.96 -9.91
CA LEU A 66 14.61 -5.14 -10.43
C LEU A 66 14.11 -5.67 -11.78
N ALA A 67 15.02 -6.08 -12.66
CA ALA A 67 14.70 -6.70 -13.94
C ALA A 67 13.93 -8.02 -13.76
N ALA A 68 14.42 -8.87 -12.86
CA ALA A 68 13.74 -10.12 -12.53
C ALA A 68 12.32 -9.87 -11.99
N GLN A 69 12.17 -8.91 -11.09
CA GLN A 69 10.86 -8.51 -10.56
C GLN A 69 9.94 -7.97 -11.67
N TRP A 70 10.46 -7.15 -12.56
CA TRP A 70 9.67 -6.63 -13.68
C TRP A 70 9.19 -7.76 -14.61
N VAL A 71 10.07 -8.71 -14.99
CA VAL A 71 9.71 -9.88 -15.80
C VAL A 71 8.65 -10.71 -15.07
N MET A 72 8.88 -11.05 -13.80
CA MET A 72 7.93 -11.82 -12.99
C MET A 72 6.57 -11.12 -12.89
N SER A 73 6.57 -9.80 -12.74
CA SER A 73 5.32 -9.03 -12.63
C SER A 73 4.37 -9.22 -13.82
N TRP A 74 4.92 -9.50 -15.02
CA TRP A 74 4.12 -9.76 -16.22
C TRP A 74 3.44 -11.12 -16.22
N LEU A 75 3.86 -12.04 -15.35
CA LEU A 75 3.26 -13.36 -15.16
C LEU A 75 2.08 -13.33 -14.18
N GLU A 76 1.92 -12.24 -13.43
CA GLU A 76 0.80 -12.11 -12.50
C GLU A 76 -0.55 -12.09 -13.24
N ARG A 77 -1.48 -12.87 -12.72
CA ARG A 77 -2.88 -12.90 -13.16
C ARG A 77 -3.78 -12.82 -11.94
N PRO A 78 -4.95 -12.17 -12.07
CA PRO A 78 -5.99 -12.29 -11.04
C PRO A 78 -6.37 -13.76 -10.81
N ALA A 79 -6.57 -14.14 -9.56
CA ALA A 79 -7.13 -15.43 -9.24
C ALA A 79 -8.56 -15.52 -9.81
N THR A 80 -8.85 -16.62 -10.46
CA THR A 80 -10.18 -16.95 -10.98
C THR A 80 -10.65 -18.25 -10.32
N VAL A 81 -11.94 -18.41 -10.17
CA VAL A 81 -12.54 -19.56 -9.50
C VAL A 81 -13.61 -20.18 -10.37
N SER A 82 -13.86 -21.47 -10.19
CA SER A 82 -14.99 -22.19 -10.76
C SER A 82 -16.29 -21.80 -10.06
N ALA A 83 -17.44 -22.17 -10.64
CA ALA A 83 -18.74 -21.91 -10.03
C ALA A 83 -18.92 -22.64 -8.67
N ASP A 84 -18.28 -23.79 -8.48
CA ASP A 84 -18.34 -24.54 -7.22
C ASP A 84 -17.47 -23.86 -6.13
N GLU A 85 -16.28 -23.41 -6.49
CA GLU A 85 -15.43 -22.63 -5.60
C GLU A 85 -16.08 -21.30 -5.23
N GLN A 86 -16.73 -20.62 -6.18
CA GLN A 86 -17.46 -19.37 -5.91
C GLN A 86 -18.57 -19.61 -4.88
N ARG A 87 -19.38 -20.68 -5.03
CA ARG A 87 -20.40 -21.02 -4.04
C ARG A 87 -19.82 -21.27 -2.65
N ALA A 88 -18.66 -21.93 -2.57
CA ALA A 88 -17.97 -22.15 -1.31
C ALA A 88 -17.46 -20.83 -0.69
N LEU A 89 -16.97 -19.89 -1.52
CA LEU A 89 -16.54 -18.56 -1.07
C LEU A 89 -17.73 -17.69 -0.62
N ASP A 90 -18.88 -17.79 -1.32
CA ASP A 90 -20.10 -17.06 -0.96
C ASP A 90 -20.67 -17.49 0.40
N ALA A 91 -20.40 -18.72 0.81
CA ALA A 91 -20.79 -19.26 2.12
C ALA A 91 -19.88 -18.82 3.28
N LEU A 92 -18.72 -18.22 3.01
CA LEU A 92 -17.81 -17.72 4.05
C LEU A 92 -18.43 -16.54 4.79
N ARG A 93 -18.32 -16.56 6.13
CA ARG A 93 -18.68 -15.41 6.96
C ARG A 93 -17.55 -14.37 6.92
N VAL A 94 -17.87 -13.20 6.39
CA VAL A 94 -16.93 -12.09 6.18
C VAL A 94 -17.25 -10.95 7.14
N THR A 95 -16.28 -10.60 7.99
CA THR A 95 -16.40 -9.48 8.94
C THR A 95 -15.42 -8.37 8.57
N VAL A 96 -15.94 -7.17 8.35
CA VAL A 96 -15.13 -5.96 8.06
C VAL A 96 -14.89 -5.17 9.33
N ASN A 97 -13.64 -4.84 9.57
CA ASN A 97 -13.21 -3.96 10.64
C ASN A 97 -12.81 -2.59 10.07
N VAL A 98 -13.46 -1.53 10.56
CA VAL A 98 -13.18 -0.13 10.22
C VAL A 98 -12.77 0.62 11.49
N PRO A 99 -11.47 0.66 11.86
CA PRO A 99 -11.03 1.44 13.00
C PRO A 99 -10.99 2.92 12.61
N VAL A 100 -11.60 3.77 13.43
CA VAL A 100 -11.74 5.21 13.19
C VAL A 100 -11.07 5.99 14.31
N TYR A 101 -10.37 7.07 13.95
CA TYR A 101 -9.82 8.03 14.92
C TYR A 101 -9.63 9.40 14.28
N ASN A 102 -10.45 10.38 14.67
CA ASN A 102 -10.43 11.76 14.18
C ASN A 102 -10.41 11.86 12.63
N GLU A 103 -11.16 10.99 11.94
CA GLU A 103 -11.36 11.04 10.50
C GLU A 103 -12.45 12.05 10.15
N GLU A 104 -12.44 12.62 8.96
CA GLU A 104 -13.50 13.47 8.49
C GLU A 104 -14.82 12.70 8.33
N PRO A 105 -15.96 13.17 8.90
CA PRO A 105 -17.22 12.44 8.81
C PRO A 105 -17.66 12.11 7.39
N VAL A 106 -17.45 13.02 6.43
CA VAL A 106 -17.78 12.80 5.02
C VAL A 106 -16.92 11.70 4.36
N VAL A 107 -15.68 11.55 4.80
CA VAL A 107 -14.79 10.50 4.31
C VAL A 107 -15.26 9.14 4.84
N LEU A 108 -15.56 9.06 6.13
CA LEU A 108 -16.09 7.84 6.74
C LEU A 108 -17.45 7.44 6.16
N ASP A 109 -18.35 8.41 5.94
CA ASP A 109 -19.64 8.17 5.30
C ASP A 109 -19.50 7.55 3.91
N ARG A 110 -18.57 8.07 3.09
CA ARG A 110 -18.23 7.50 1.79
C ARG A 110 -17.69 6.06 1.88
N VAL A 111 -16.87 5.76 2.89
CA VAL A 111 -16.34 4.41 3.12
C VAL A 111 -17.48 3.44 3.42
N LEU A 112 -18.41 3.82 4.29
CA LEU A 112 -19.58 3.01 4.65
C LEU A 112 -20.53 2.84 3.46
N TYR A 113 -20.78 3.91 2.70
CA TYR A 113 -21.53 3.84 1.46
C TYR A 113 -20.93 2.79 0.50
N ALA A 114 -19.62 2.86 0.26
CA ALA A 114 -18.94 1.93 -0.63
C ALA A 114 -18.99 0.47 -0.14
N LEU A 115 -18.92 0.25 1.17
CA LEU A 115 -19.08 -1.06 1.78
C LEU A 115 -20.47 -1.65 1.56
N PHE A 116 -21.50 -0.85 1.68
CA PHE A 116 -22.87 -1.29 1.52
C PHE A 116 -23.35 -1.34 0.06
N GLN A 117 -22.50 -0.91 -0.91
CA GLN A 117 -22.73 -1.04 -2.35
C GLN A 117 -21.90 -2.15 -3.00
N GLN A 118 -21.27 -3.03 -2.22
CA GLN A 118 -20.49 -4.14 -2.74
C GLN A 118 -21.37 -5.17 -3.45
N THR A 119 -20.85 -5.78 -4.54
CA THR A 119 -21.52 -6.90 -5.24
C THR A 119 -21.66 -8.12 -4.34
N ARG A 120 -20.68 -8.38 -3.48
CA ARG A 120 -20.74 -9.32 -2.35
C ARG A 120 -20.70 -8.50 -1.05
N LEU A 121 -21.86 -8.38 -0.41
CA LEU A 121 -21.94 -7.69 0.88
C LEU A 121 -21.18 -8.48 1.97
N PRO A 122 -20.52 -7.81 2.92
CA PRO A 122 -20.00 -8.48 4.09
C PRO A 122 -21.16 -8.96 4.98
N ASP A 123 -20.92 -9.99 5.78
CA ASP A 123 -21.91 -10.48 6.75
C ASP A 123 -21.96 -9.57 7.99
N ARG A 124 -20.83 -8.93 8.31
CA ARG A 124 -20.74 -8.01 9.43
C ARG A 124 -19.77 -6.86 9.16
N VAL A 125 -20.13 -5.67 9.62
CA VAL A 125 -19.29 -4.47 9.63
C VAL A 125 -19.20 -3.91 11.04
N ASP A 126 -17.99 -3.82 11.56
CA ASP A 126 -17.70 -3.19 12.85
C ASP A 126 -16.95 -1.88 12.63
N VAL A 127 -17.58 -0.76 12.94
CA VAL A 127 -16.91 0.54 13.08
C VAL A 127 -16.46 0.67 14.53
N VAL A 128 -15.16 0.87 14.74
CA VAL A 128 -14.55 0.99 16.06
C VAL A 128 -13.93 2.38 16.19
N ASP A 129 -14.64 3.28 16.85
CA ASP A 129 -14.09 4.59 17.20
C ASP A 129 -13.11 4.45 18.37
N ASP A 130 -11.84 4.68 18.11
CA ASP A 130 -10.73 4.59 19.06
C ASP A 130 -10.54 5.91 19.82
N GLY A 131 -11.64 6.52 20.29
CA GLY A 131 -11.65 7.70 21.14
C GLY A 131 -11.43 9.01 20.38
N SER A 132 -12.17 9.23 19.32
CA SER A 132 -12.16 10.50 18.59
C SER A 132 -12.63 11.65 19.49
N THR A 133 -11.87 12.77 19.47
CA THR A 133 -12.15 13.94 20.35
C THR A 133 -12.35 15.22 19.57
N ARG A 134 -12.12 15.22 18.26
CA ARG A 134 -12.15 16.44 17.41
C ARG A 134 -13.29 16.47 16.42
N VAL A 135 -13.95 15.35 16.25
CA VAL A 135 -15.04 15.17 15.29
C VAL A 135 -16.20 14.46 15.98
N ASP A 136 -17.40 14.81 15.56
CA ASP A 136 -18.63 14.14 15.97
C ASP A 136 -19.12 13.26 14.82
N TYR A 137 -19.35 11.99 15.08
CA TYR A 137 -19.86 11.02 14.10
C TYR A 137 -21.34 10.70 14.31
N SER A 138 -22.05 11.40 15.19
CA SER A 138 -23.45 11.11 15.52
C SER A 138 -24.33 11.01 14.27
N ASP A 139 -24.21 11.96 13.34
CA ASP A 139 -25.00 11.97 12.10
C ASP A 139 -24.70 10.78 11.21
N VAL A 140 -23.42 10.45 11.00
CA VAL A 140 -23.00 9.29 10.19
C VAL A 140 -23.43 7.99 10.85
N ARG A 141 -23.18 7.86 12.16
CA ARG A 141 -23.56 6.68 12.94
C ARG A 141 -25.06 6.45 12.90
N ASP A 142 -25.85 7.47 13.24
CA ASP A 142 -27.31 7.35 13.36
C ASP A 142 -27.97 7.12 12.01
N TYR A 143 -27.38 7.67 10.92
CA TYR A 143 -27.85 7.38 9.57
C TYR A 143 -27.61 5.90 9.24
N TRP A 144 -26.38 5.38 9.35
CA TRP A 144 -26.06 4.01 8.95
C TRP A 144 -26.64 2.95 9.87
N LEU A 145 -26.85 3.23 11.16
CA LEU A 145 -27.61 2.32 12.03
C LEU A 145 -29.05 2.09 11.55
N ARG A 146 -29.63 3.06 10.84
CA ARG A 146 -31.01 2.97 10.31
C ARG A 146 -31.09 2.50 8.85
N HIS A 147 -30.05 2.72 8.05
CA HIS A 147 -30.11 2.56 6.59
C HIS A 147 -29.14 1.51 6.02
N HIS A 148 -28.37 0.81 6.86
CA HIS A 148 -27.53 -0.29 6.37
C HIS A 148 -28.39 -1.43 5.78
N PRO A 149 -27.88 -2.22 4.82
CA PRO A 149 -28.60 -3.35 4.28
C PRO A 149 -29.00 -4.34 5.38
N PRO A 150 -30.26 -4.80 5.45
CA PRO A 150 -30.78 -5.60 6.56
C PRO A 150 -30.10 -6.98 6.71
N GLN A 151 -29.43 -7.46 5.67
CA GLN A 151 -28.65 -8.71 5.68
C GLN A 151 -27.25 -8.53 6.28
N VAL A 152 -26.81 -7.31 6.56
CA VAL A 152 -25.49 -7.01 7.14
C VAL A 152 -25.65 -6.72 8.62
N GLU A 153 -24.93 -7.42 9.48
CA GLU A 153 -24.82 -7.07 10.89
C GLU A 153 -23.94 -5.83 11.04
N PHE A 154 -24.52 -4.67 11.27
CA PHE A 154 -23.78 -3.41 11.44
C PHE A 154 -23.63 -3.06 12.92
N ARG A 155 -22.39 -2.81 13.35
CA ARG A 155 -22.06 -2.41 14.71
C ARG A 155 -21.22 -1.16 14.75
N TRP A 156 -21.52 -0.29 15.70
CA TRP A 156 -20.73 0.91 16.00
C TRP A 156 -20.35 0.92 17.47
N GLY A 157 -19.04 0.96 17.76
CA GLY A 157 -18.54 1.01 19.13
C GLY A 157 -17.61 2.19 19.35
N GLU A 158 -17.81 2.92 20.43
CA GLU A 158 -16.98 4.04 20.86
C GLU A 158 -16.17 3.63 22.09
N PHE A 159 -14.89 3.89 22.10
CA PHE A 159 -13.97 3.40 23.11
C PHE A 159 -12.92 4.46 23.45
N GLU A 160 -12.24 4.29 24.58
CA GLU A 160 -11.03 5.06 24.88
C GLU A 160 -9.91 4.72 23.87
N ASN A 161 -9.09 5.74 23.54
CA ASN A 161 -7.98 5.57 22.61
C ASN A 161 -6.92 4.60 23.15
N VAL A 162 -6.79 3.46 22.49
CA VAL A 162 -5.82 2.42 22.81
C VAL A 162 -4.93 2.07 21.62
N GLY A 163 -5.13 2.73 20.47
CA GLY A 163 -4.40 2.57 19.22
C GLY A 163 -4.98 1.50 18.29
N LYS A 164 -4.74 1.69 16.98
CA LYS A 164 -5.33 0.92 15.87
C LYS A 164 -5.28 -0.61 16.08
N LYS A 165 -4.14 -1.18 16.51
CA LYS A 165 -4.02 -2.63 16.75
C LYS A 165 -5.06 -3.16 17.75
N ARG A 166 -5.32 -2.41 18.82
CA ARG A 166 -6.30 -2.82 19.82
C ARG A 166 -7.72 -2.57 19.35
N ALA A 167 -7.96 -1.51 18.59
CA ALA A 167 -9.24 -1.27 17.95
C ALA A 167 -9.58 -2.44 16.99
N GLN A 168 -8.64 -2.88 16.17
CA GLN A 168 -8.79 -4.07 15.32
C GLN A 168 -9.03 -5.35 16.14
N ALA A 169 -8.27 -5.55 17.21
CA ALA A 169 -8.41 -6.71 18.09
C ALA A 169 -9.80 -6.84 18.72
N ARG A 170 -10.51 -5.72 18.95
CA ARG A 170 -11.90 -5.74 19.44
C ARG A 170 -12.83 -6.45 18.44
N THR A 171 -12.77 -6.09 17.16
CA THR A 171 -13.52 -6.78 16.12
C THR A 171 -13.11 -8.25 16.01
N PHE A 172 -11.80 -8.53 15.96
CA PHE A 172 -11.29 -9.91 15.87
C PHE A 172 -11.77 -10.80 17.02
N SER A 173 -11.89 -10.25 18.23
CA SER A 173 -12.38 -10.97 19.39
C SER A 173 -13.91 -11.10 19.41
N SER A 174 -14.63 -10.15 18.83
CA SER A 174 -16.09 -10.04 18.93
C SER A 174 -16.85 -10.91 17.93
N ASP A 175 -16.17 -11.43 16.87
CA ASP A 175 -16.77 -12.39 15.94
C ASP A 175 -15.93 -13.67 15.82
N PRO A 176 -16.08 -14.62 16.74
CA PRO A 176 -15.34 -15.88 16.70
C PRO A 176 -15.75 -16.78 15.52
N ARG A 177 -16.85 -16.49 14.83
CA ARG A 177 -17.36 -17.28 13.69
C ARG A 177 -16.87 -16.76 12.35
N ALA A 178 -16.20 -15.60 12.28
CA ALA A 178 -15.71 -15.06 11.03
C ALA A 178 -14.69 -16.02 10.38
N ASP A 179 -14.96 -16.39 9.12
CA ASP A 179 -14.03 -17.17 8.29
C ASP A 179 -12.95 -16.26 7.71
N VAL A 180 -13.33 -15.02 7.37
CA VAL A 180 -12.44 -14.00 6.84
C VAL A 180 -12.68 -12.67 7.55
N PHE A 181 -11.61 -12.06 8.03
CA PHE A 181 -11.61 -10.67 8.48
C PHE A 181 -11.04 -9.76 7.39
N ILE A 182 -11.73 -8.66 7.12
CA ILE A 182 -11.24 -7.57 6.29
C ILE A 182 -10.83 -6.41 7.19
N THR A 183 -9.59 -5.96 7.07
CA THR A 183 -9.16 -4.68 7.64
C THR A 183 -9.29 -3.60 6.57
N LEU A 184 -10.00 -2.53 6.89
CA LEU A 184 -10.26 -1.40 6.00
C LEU A 184 -9.96 -0.10 6.76
N ASP A 185 -9.07 0.74 6.22
CA ASP A 185 -8.82 2.06 6.81
C ASP A 185 -10.03 2.98 6.63
N SER A 186 -10.26 3.86 7.61
CA SER A 186 -11.40 4.78 7.66
C SER A 186 -11.44 5.84 6.54
N ASP A 187 -10.36 5.93 5.75
CA ASP A 187 -10.20 6.83 4.61
C ASP A 187 -10.17 6.08 3.26
N THR A 188 -10.48 4.77 3.27
CA THR A 188 -10.36 3.91 2.10
C THR A 188 -11.72 3.47 1.56
N THR A 189 -12.03 3.89 0.35
CA THR A 189 -13.25 3.56 -0.39
C THR A 189 -13.03 2.33 -1.27
N LEU A 190 -13.83 1.29 -1.11
CA LEU A 190 -13.75 0.08 -1.93
C LEU A 190 -14.34 0.29 -3.32
N ALA A 191 -13.73 -0.30 -4.35
CA ALA A 191 -14.38 -0.48 -5.65
C ALA A 191 -15.54 -1.48 -5.52
N ARG A 192 -16.54 -1.35 -6.40
CA ARG A 192 -17.84 -2.05 -6.27
C ARG A 192 -17.76 -3.58 -6.12
N ASN A 193 -16.75 -4.22 -6.70
CA ASN A 193 -16.54 -5.67 -6.66
C ASN A 193 -15.35 -6.09 -5.78
N ALA A 194 -14.84 -5.19 -4.94
CA ALA A 194 -13.58 -5.42 -4.23
C ALA A 194 -13.66 -6.63 -3.30
N ILE A 195 -14.74 -6.81 -2.53
CA ILE A 195 -14.89 -7.94 -1.61
C ILE A 195 -14.98 -9.26 -2.38
N ASP A 196 -15.81 -9.34 -3.42
CA ASP A 196 -15.93 -10.54 -4.25
C ASP A 196 -14.56 -10.94 -4.84
N GLU A 197 -13.88 -10.00 -5.49
CA GLU A 197 -12.56 -10.24 -6.05
C GLU A 197 -11.51 -10.61 -4.99
N GLY A 198 -11.56 -9.95 -3.82
CA GLY A 198 -10.63 -10.20 -2.72
C GLY A 198 -10.78 -11.57 -2.07
N LEU A 199 -11.96 -12.19 -2.16
CA LEU A 199 -12.21 -13.52 -1.64
C LEU A 199 -11.68 -14.64 -2.55
N LYS A 200 -11.59 -14.44 -3.86
CA LYS A 200 -11.22 -15.49 -4.83
C LYS A 200 -9.93 -16.25 -4.50
N PRO A 201 -8.84 -15.60 -4.06
CA PRO A 201 -7.63 -16.33 -3.71
C PRO A 201 -7.77 -17.32 -2.55
N PHE A 202 -8.79 -17.16 -1.69
CA PHE A 202 -9.04 -18.10 -0.59
C PHE A 202 -9.60 -19.46 -1.03
N ALA A 203 -9.90 -19.66 -2.31
CA ALA A 203 -10.13 -20.98 -2.86
C ALA A 203 -8.90 -21.89 -2.69
N ASP A 204 -7.67 -21.33 -2.69
CA ASP A 204 -6.48 -22.05 -2.26
C ASP A 204 -6.40 -22.04 -0.71
N PRO A 205 -6.50 -23.21 -0.03
CA PRO A 205 -6.46 -23.30 1.43
C PRO A 205 -5.12 -22.83 2.03
N ARG A 206 -4.04 -22.75 1.24
CA ARG A 206 -2.74 -22.25 1.68
C ARG A 206 -2.68 -20.73 1.75
N VAL A 207 -3.65 -20.01 1.17
CA VAL A 207 -3.72 -18.55 1.25
C VAL A 207 -4.29 -18.13 2.59
N HIS A 208 -3.54 -17.38 3.38
CA HIS A 208 -3.93 -16.87 4.69
C HIS A 208 -4.15 -15.36 4.70
N SER A 209 -3.61 -14.64 3.71
CA SER A 209 -3.81 -13.19 3.58
C SER A 209 -3.89 -12.77 2.11
N VAL A 210 -4.79 -11.84 1.81
CA VAL A 210 -4.97 -11.25 0.48
C VAL A 210 -4.92 -9.73 0.61
N GLY A 211 -4.09 -9.07 -0.21
CA GLY A 211 -4.05 -7.62 -0.33
C GLY A 211 -4.70 -7.16 -1.63
N GLY A 212 -5.48 -6.09 -1.56
CA GLY A 212 -5.99 -5.40 -2.74
C GLY A 212 -5.01 -4.39 -3.34
N ILE A 213 -5.39 -3.81 -4.45
CA ILE A 213 -4.67 -2.72 -5.12
C ILE A 213 -5.20 -1.38 -4.62
N GLU A 214 -4.31 -0.57 -4.07
CA GLU A 214 -4.61 0.78 -3.60
C GLU A 214 -4.39 1.79 -4.73
N LEU A 215 -5.41 2.60 -4.99
CA LEU A 215 -5.41 3.72 -5.93
C LEU A 215 -5.57 5.05 -5.16
N ALA A 216 -4.99 6.14 -5.67
CA ALA A 216 -5.20 7.44 -5.06
C ALA A 216 -6.61 7.96 -5.40
N TRP A 217 -7.42 8.27 -4.36
CA TRP A 217 -8.71 8.95 -4.51
C TRP A 217 -8.51 10.36 -5.04
N ASN A 218 -7.66 11.12 -4.39
CA ASN A 218 -7.36 12.51 -4.69
C ASN A 218 -6.15 12.70 -5.63
N TYR A 219 -5.98 11.80 -6.63
CA TYR A 219 -4.82 11.78 -7.54
C TYR A 219 -4.56 13.14 -8.20
N SER A 220 -5.60 13.83 -8.67
CA SER A 220 -5.51 15.07 -9.43
C SER A 220 -5.30 16.33 -8.58
N ARG A 221 -5.38 16.24 -7.25
CA ARG A 221 -5.38 17.41 -6.34
C ARG A 221 -4.07 18.19 -6.34
N SER A 222 -2.93 17.50 -6.37
CA SER A 222 -1.61 18.13 -6.31
C SER A 222 -0.54 17.31 -7.01
N LEU A 223 0.61 17.92 -7.32
CA LEU A 223 1.77 17.19 -7.83
C LEU A 223 2.24 16.12 -6.84
N LEU A 224 2.15 16.38 -5.54
CA LEU A 224 2.55 15.44 -4.50
C LEU A 224 1.66 14.19 -4.49
N THR A 225 0.34 14.34 -4.60
CA THR A 225 -0.60 13.21 -4.68
C THR A 225 -0.41 12.40 -5.95
N ARG A 226 -0.09 13.04 -7.09
CA ARG A 226 0.26 12.38 -8.35
C ARG A 226 1.55 11.56 -8.22
N ILE A 227 2.62 12.15 -7.68
CA ILE A 227 3.89 11.47 -7.43
C ILE A 227 3.69 10.24 -6.52
N LYS A 228 2.94 10.40 -5.43
CA LYS A 228 2.61 9.29 -4.52
C LYS A 228 1.80 8.21 -5.20
N GLY A 229 0.79 8.58 -5.99
CA GLY A 229 -0.05 7.64 -6.75
C GLY A 229 0.76 6.83 -7.76
N VAL A 230 1.66 7.48 -8.50
CA VAL A 230 2.57 6.82 -9.43
C VAL A 230 3.49 5.83 -8.71
N ASN A 231 4.14 6.26 -7.60
CA ASN A 231 5.00 5.39 -6.81
C ASN A 231 4.25 4.17 -6.25
N ALA A 232 3.03 4.37 -5.76
CA ALA A 232 2.20 3.28 -5.25
C ALA A 232 1.85 2.27 -6.34
N LEU A 233 1.42 2.72 -7.51
CA LEU A 233 1.10 1.85 -8.65
C LEU A 233 2.33 1.07 -9.14
N VAL A 234 3.45 1.77 -9.37
CA VAL A 234 4.69 1.12 -9.82
C VAL A 234 5.13 0.05 -8.83
N TRP A 235 5.11 0.34 -7.53
CA TRP A 235 5.49 -0.61 -6.50
C TRP A 235 4.55 -1.83 -6.46
N GLN A 236 3.24 -1.63 -6.51
CA GLN A 236 2.25 -2.71 -6.48
C GLN A 236 2.35 -3.60 -7.71
N PHE A 237 2.40 -3.01 -8.91
CA PHE A 237 2.42 -3.76 -10.17
C PHE A 237 3.81 -4.27 -10.58
N THR A 238 4.84 -4.04 -9.78
CA THR A 238 6.18 -4.59 -10.03
C THR A 238 6.63 -5.45 -8.86
N VAL A 239 6.86 -4.82 -7.71
CA VAL A 239 7.44 -5.50 -6.54
C VAL A 239 6.45 -6.48 -5.92
N CYS A 240 5.22 -6.02 -5.62
CA CYS A 240 4.20 -6.91 -5.05
C CYS A 240 3.77 -7.99 -6.03
N SER A 241 3.61 -7.64 -7.32
CA SER A 241 3.31 -8.63 -8.37
C SER A 241 4.38 -9.72 -8.47
N ALA A 242 5.67 -9.35 -8.41
CA ALA A 242 6.76 -10.32 -8.42
C ALA A 242 6.73 -11.23 -7.19
N GLN A 243 6.49 -10.68 -6.00
CA GLN A 243 6.34 -11.45 -4.76
C GLN A 243 5.13 -12.38 -4.81
N ASN A 244 4.03 -11.94 -5.43
CA ASN A 244 2.85 -12.75 -5.65
C ASN A 244 3.15 -13.97 -6.54
N VAL A 245 3.82 -13.76 -7.68
CA VAL A 245 4.24 -14.81 -8.61
C VAL A 245 5.28 -15.75 -7.98
N ALA A 246 6.13 -15.25 -7.09
CA ALA A 246 7.11 -16.04 -6.34
C ALA A 246 6.47 -17.00 -5.29
N GLY A 247 5.24 -17.42 -5.49
CA GLY A 247 4.54 -18.38 -4.65
C GLY A 247 3.66 -17.76 -3.58
N GLY A 248 3.22 -16.51 -3.75
CA GLY A 248 2.38 -15.82 -2.76
C GLY A 248 3.18 -15.41 -1.54
N GLN A 249 4.27 -14.70 -1.75
CA GLN A 249 5.26 -14.33 -0.74
C GLN A 249 5.29 -12.80 -0.52
N LEU A 250 4.14 -12.14 -0.48
CA LEU A 250 4.05 -10.71 -0.20
C LEU A 250 4.59 -10.39 1.20
N LEU A 251 5.42 -9.37 1.29
CA LEU A 251 5.93 -8.88 2.58
C LEU A 251 4.93 -7.98 3.32
N VAL A 252 3.98 -7.41 2.61
CA VAL A 252 2.94 -6.57 3.21
C VAL A 252 1.67 -6.60 2.37
N ASN A 253 0.57 -7.00 2.99
CA ASN A 253 -0.77 -6.68 2.55
C ASN A 253 -1.19 -5.41 3.27
N ARG A 254 -1.46 -4.35 2.50
CA ARG A 254 -1.63 -3.01 3.05
C ARG A 254 -2.87 -2.91 3.91
N GLY A 255 -2.77 -2.21 5.04
CA GLY A 255 -3.86 -1.98 5.96
C GLY A 255 -5.02 -1.16 5.38
N THR A 256 -4.82 -0.52 4.23
CA THR A 256 -5.88 0.16 3.48
C THR A 256 -6.98 -0.81 3.08
N TYR A 257 -6.62 -1.97 2.54
CA TYR A 257 -7.56 -3.05 2.21
C TYR A 257 -6.84 -4.40 2.19
N ALA A 258 -7.05 -5.19 3.24
CA ALA A 258 -6.47 -6.52 3.34
C ALA A 258 -7.44 -7.51 3.99
N LEU A 259 -7.42 -8.75 3.51
CA LEU A 259 -8.25 -9.85 3.99
C LEU A 259 -7.36 -10.90 4.66
N TYR A 260 -7.84 -11.50 5.74
CA TYR A 260 -7.11 -12.47 6.54
C TYR A 260 -8.02 -13.63 6.95
N ARG A 261 -7.52 -14.88 6.93
CA ARG A 261 -8.27 -16.03 7.46
C ARG A 261 -8.54 -15.86 8.95
N GLY A 262 -9.77 -16.15 9.34
CA GLY A 262 -10.23 -15.97 10.71
C GLY A 262 -9.54 -16.90 11.72
N ASP A 263 -9.23 -18.13 11.33
CA ASP A 263 -8.49 -19.09 12.17
C ASP A 263 -7.09 -18.58 12.49
N MET A 264 -6.37 -18.05 11.50
CA MET A 264 -5.06 -17.44 11.70
C MET A 264 -5.14 -16.25 12.65
N ILE A 265 -6.11 -15.35 12.45
CA ILE A 265 -6.30 -14.18 13.32
C ILE A 265 -6.53 -14.61 14.76
N ARG A 266 -7.46 -15.56 15.01
CA ARG A 266 -7.78 -16.02 16.36
C ARG A 266 -6.56 -16.61 17.07
N GLU A 267 -5.79 -17.44 16.41
CA GLU A 267 -4.60 -18.06 16.98
C GLU A 267 -3.48 -17.04 17.27
N THR A 268 -3.29 -16.08 16.38
CA THR A 268 -2.18 -15.11 16.50
C THR A 268 -2.54 -13.85 17.28
N LEU A 269 -3.80 -13.67 17.67
CA LEU A 269 -4.30 -12.47 18.33
C LEU A 269 -3.52 -12.09 19.61
N PRO A 270 -3.18 -13.04 20.53
CA PRO A 270 -2.39 -12.71 21.71
C PRO A 270 -1.00 -12.14 21.33
N ALA A 271 -0.34 -12.72 20.35
CA ALA A 271 0.97 -12.24 19.86
C ALA A 271 0.85 -10.90 19.14
N TYR A 272 -0.27 -10.68 18.41
CA TYR A 272 -0.54 -9.42 17.72
C TYR A 272 -0.67 -8.24 18.69
N VAL A 273 -1.45 -8.41 19.75
CA VAL A 273 -1.71 -7.37 20.76
C VAL A 273 -0.54 -7.21 21.73
N GLY A 274 0.12 -8.33 22.05
CA GLY A 274 1.21 -8.41 23.02
C GLY A 274 2.60 -8.08 22.44
N GLU A 275 2.71 -7.67 21.19
CA GLU A 275 4.00 -7.42 20.56
C GLU A 275 4.85 -6.40 21.31
N THR A 276 6.11 -6.77 21.57
CA THR A 276 7.09 -5.90 22.22
C THR A 276 8.43 -5.92 21.48
N LEU A 277 9.15 -4.82 21.53
CA LEU A 277 10.55 -4.70 21.12
C LEU A 277 11.37 -4.22 22.31
N TRP A 278 12.28 -5.04 22.79
CA TRP A 278 13.10 -4.76 24.00
C TRP A 278 12.27 -4.25 25.18
N GLY A 279 11.15 -4.95 25.47
CA GLY A 279 10.22 -4.63 26.56
C GLY A 279 9.28 -3.45 26.30
N ARG A 280 9.39 -2.74 25.19
CA ARG A 280 8.49 -1.64 24.80
C ARG A 280 7.38 -2.15 23.88
N LYS A 281 6.13 -1.74 24.13
CA LYS A 281 4.99 -2.08 23.26
C LYS A 281 5.19 -1.54 21.85
N VAL A 282 4.89 -2.39 20.85
CA VAL A 282 4.94 -2.02 19.43
C VAL A 282 3.54 -1.62 18.98
N MET A 283 3.43 -0.37 18.51
CA MET A 283 2.17 0.21 18.04
C MET A 283 2.07 0.28 16.52
N LEU A 284 3.20 0.17 15.81
CA LEU A 284 3.32 0.38 14.37
C LEU A 284 3.37 -0.94 13.59
N GLY A 285 2.95 -0.90 12.31
CA GLY A 285 3.06 -2.03 11.39
C GLY A 285 2.10 -3.17 11.71
N ASP A 286 0.85 -2.84 11.96
CA ASP A 286 -0.28 -3.75 12.14
C ASP A 286 -0.43 -4.69 10.95
N ASP A 287 -0.55 -4.14 9.75
CA ASP A 287 -0.68 -4.83 8.47
C ASP A 287 0.51 -5.78 8.16
N THR A 288 1.71 -5.28 8.37
CA THR A 288 2.94 -6.06 8.14
C THR A 288 3.12 -7.18 9.16
N MET A 289 2.55 -7.06 10.37
CA MET A 289 2.55 -8.14 11.36
C MET A 289 1.56 -9.24 10.98
N LEU A 290 0.33 -8.86 10.61
CA LEU A 290 -0.67 -9.82 10.15
C LEU A 290 -0.19 -10.56 8.88
N THR A 291 0.48 -9.85 7.98
CA THR A 291 1.10 -10.47 6.80
C THR A 291 2.22 -11.45 7.18
N LEU A 292 3.04 -11.14 8.18
CA LEU A 292 4.08 -12.04 8.67
C LEU A 292 3.49 -13.33 9.26
N PHE A 293 2.38 -13.23 10.00
CA PHE A 293 1.67 -14.41 10.49
C PHE A 293 1.14 -15.28 9.34
N ALA A 294 0.60 -14.66 8.29
CA ALA A 294 0.15 -15.37 7.09
C ALA A 294 1.29 -16.10 6.39
N LEU A 295 2.46 -15.46 6.23
CA LEU A 295 3.65 -16.06 5.63
C LEU A 295 4.22 -17.25 6.44
N ASN A 296 4.08 -17.23 7.75
CA ASN A 296 4.49 -18.35 8.60
C ASN A 296 3.56 -19.57 8.52
N ARG A 297 2.33 -19.37 8.03
CA ARG A 297 1.34 -20.44 7.85
C ARG A 297 1.21 -20.93 6.41
N GLY A 298 1.48 -20.05 5.46
CA GLY A 298 1.30 -20.38 4.05
C GLY A 298 1.60 -19.20 3.14
N ARG A 299 0.59 -18.69 2.47
CA ARG A 299 0.74 -17.67 1.43
C ARG A 299 0.08 -16.35 1.84
N ALA A 300 0.78 -15.27 1.54
CA ALA A 300 0.25 -13.92 1.49
C ALA A 300 0.29 -13.44 0.02
N VAL A 301 -0.86 -13.17 -0.56
CA VAL A 301 -1.02 -12.90 -2.00
C VAL A 301 -1.61 -11.52 -2.26
N GLN A 302 -1.43 -11.03 -3.49
CA GLN A 302 -2.13 -9.86 -4.02
C GLN A 302 -3.22 -10.32 -5.00
N GLN A 303 -4.41 -9.70 -4.92
CA GLN A 303 -5.43 -9.88 -5.95
C GLN A 303 -5.50 -8.60 -6.81
N PRO A 304 -4.98 -8.62 -8.04
CA PRO A 304 -4.89 -7.42 -8.87
C PRO A 304 -6.23 -6.79 -9.28
N SER A 305 -7.32 -7.58 -9.24
CA SER A 305 -8.68 -7.13 -9.55
C SER A 305 -9.45 -6.60 -8.33
N ALA A 306 -8.98 -6.86 -7.11
CA ALA A 306 -9.56 -6.31 -5.89
C ALA A 306 -8.97 -4.92 -5.62
N MET A 307 -9.73 -3.86 -5.88
CA MET A 307 -9.21 -2.50 -5.86
C MET A 307 -9.90 -1.62 -4.83
N CYS A 308 -9.17 -0.66 -4.30
CA CYS A 308 -9.69 0.37 -3.40
C CYS A 308 -9.04 1.73 -3.70
N PHE A 309 -9.66 2.79 -3.17
CA PHE A 309 -9.21 4.16 -3.29
C PHE A 309 -8.90 4.72 -1.91
N ALA A 310 -7.65 5.13 -1.67
CA ALA A 310 -7.23 5.76 -0.43
C ALA A 310 -6.97 7.26 -0.64
N VAL A 311 -7.25 8.06 0.36
CA VAL A 311 -6.93 9.50 0.35
C VAL A 311 -5.46 9.69 0.69
N TYR A 312 -4.70 10.32 -0.19
CA TYR A 312 -3.28 10.57 0.00
C TYR A 312 -3.02 11.94 0.63
N PRO A 313 -2.03 12.05 1.54
CA PRO A 313 -1.60 13.32 2.09
C PRO A 313 -1.27 14.35 1.02
N GLU A 314 -1.86 15.55 1.16
CA GLU A 314 -1.68 16.66 0.23
C GLU A 314 -0.52 17.58 0.62
N THR A 315 -0.07 17.52 1.88
CA THR A 315 1.03 18.34 2.39
C THR A 315 2.32 17.54 2.57
N LEU A 316 3.46 18.21 2.35
CA LEU A 316 4.78 17.62 2.55
C LEU A 316 4.98 17.16 3.99
N SER A 317 4.60 17.99 4.96
CA SER A 317 4.72 17.72 6.39
C SER A 317 3.98 16.42 6.77
N HIS A 318 2.75 16.26 6.31
CA HIS A 318 1.96 15.06 6.54
C HIS A 318 2.61 13.84 5.88
N THR A 319 3.03 13.96 4.61
CA THR A 319 3.74 12.89 3.89
C THR A 319 5.00 12.43 4.63
N MET A 320 5.79 13.36 5.17
CA MET A 320 7.02 13.01 5.90
C MET A 320 6.70 12.28 7.22
N ARG A 321 5.68 12.72 7.96
CA ARG A 321 5.24 12.03 9.19
C ARG A 321 4.73 10.62 8.89
N GLN A 322 3.86 10.46 7.89
CA GLN A 322 3.33 9.17 7.46
C GLN A 322 4.46 8.22 7.02
N TRP A 323 5.38 8.71 6.17
CA TRP A 323 6.50 7.92 5.68
C TRP A 323 7.45 7.49 6.80
N THR A 324 7.77 8.40 7.72
CA THR A 324 8.61 8.09 8.91
C THR A 324 7.99 6.97 9.75
N ARG A 325 6.69 7.03 9.98
CA ARG A 325 5.94 5.99 10.70
C ARG A 325 6.05 4.64 9.98
N TRP A 326 5.82 4.61 8.68
CA TRP A 326 5.93 3.39 7.87
C TRP A 326 7.35 2.82 7.89
N MET A 327 8.38 3.68 7.83
CA MET A 327 9.78 3.23 7.83
C MET A 327 10.20 2.66 9.17
N ARG A 328 9.71 3.19 10.29
CA ARG A 328 9.91 2.58 11.62
C ARG A 328 9.28 1.17 11.67
N GLY A 329 8.05 1.03 11.22
CA GLY A 329 7.39 -0.26 11.11
C GLY A 329 8.14 -1.24 10.20
N THR A 330 8.60 -0.78 9.03
CA THR A 330 9.38 -1.58 8.09
C THR A 330 10.71 -2.06 8.68
N ALA A 331 11.43 -1.19 9.39
CA ALA A 331 12.70 -1.56 10.04
C ALA A 331 12.47 -2.67 11.07
N LEU A 332 11.45 -2.53 11.91
CA LEU A 332 11.07 -3.57 12.87
C LEU A 332 10.71 -4.88 12.17
N ARG A 333 9.86 -4.83 11.12
CA ARG A 333 9.47 -6.04 10.39
C ARG A 333 10.62 -6.70 9.66
N THR A 334 11.62 -5.95 9.23
CA THR A 334 12.86 -6.51 8.67
C THR A 334 13.53 -7.44 9.68
N LEU A 335 13.66 -7.03 10.94
CA LEU A 335 14.22 -7.87 12.01
C LEU A 335 13.37 -9.13 12.23
N TRP A 336 12.06 -8.99 12.32
CA TRP A 336 11.16 -10.12 12.55
C TRP A 336 11.11 -11.10 11.36
N ARG A 337 11.14 -10.62 10.13
CA ARG A 337 11.19 -11.47 8.94
C ARG A 337 12.46 -12.31 8.90
N LEU A 338 13.62 -11.70 9.14
CA LEU A 338 14.90 -12.43 9.18
C LEU A 338 14.96 -13.43 10.32
N ARG A 339 14.24 -13.18 11.44
CA ARG A 339 14.20 -14.08 12.60
C ARG A 339 13.19 -15.21 12.45
N TYR A 340 12.01 -14.95 11.92
CA TYR A 340 10.87 -15.88 12.00
C TYR A 340 10.52 -16.55 10.68
N LEU A 341 10.86 -15.96 9.53
CA LEU A 341 10.67 -16.64 8.25
C LEU A 341 11.78 -17.68 8.03
N GLN A 342 11.43 -18.75 7.32
CA GLN A 342 12.38 -19.79 6.98
C GLN A 342 13.37 -19.29 5.92
N PRO A 343 14.68 -19.59 6.05
CA PRO A 343 15.69 -19.25 5.02
C PRO A 343 15.46 -19.91 3.66
N THR A 344 14.56 -20.88 3.58
CA THR A 344 14.14 -21.51 2.32
C THR A 344 13.07 -20.68 1.58
N SER A 345 12.47 -19.66 2.24
CA SER A 345 11.41 -18.84 1.65
C SER A 345 11.98 -17.70 0.81
N TRP A 346 11.28 -17.37 -0.28
CA TRP A 346 11.58 -16.19 -1.09
C TRP A 346 11.52 -14.88 -0.26
N SER A 347 10.55 -14.76 0.62
CA SER A 347 10.37 -13.58 1.48
C SER A 347 11.56 -13.31 2.39
N TRP A 348 12.23 -14.36 2.88
CA TRP A 348 13.44 -14.19 3.69
C TRP A 348 14.60 -13.63 2.85
N TRP A 349 14.90 -14.26 1.70
CA TRP A 349 15.96 -13.80 0.80
C TRP A 349 15.69 -12.42 0.24
N TYR A 350 14.43 -12.15 -0.12
CA TYR A 350 14.04 -10.83 -0.58
C TYR A 350 14.25 -9.76 0.50
N THR A 351 13.93 -10.06 1.76
CA THR A 351 14.18 -9.17 2.90
C THR A 351 15.68 -8.90 3.06
N LEU A 352 16.50 -9.93 2.97
CA LEU A 352 17.96 -9.79 3.06
C LEU A 352 18.52 -8.95 1.91
N LEU A 353 18.15 -9.26 0.66
CA LEU A 353 18.63 -8.57 -0.54
C LEU A 353 18.21 -7.08 -0.56
N THR A 354 16.97 -6.77 -0.17
CA THR A 354 16.50 -5.39 -0.11
C THR A 354 17.15 -4.60 1.02
N THR A 355 17.46 -5.25 2.13
CA THR A 355 18.23 -4.64 3.22
C THR A 355 19.65 -4.34 2.79
N TRP A 356 20.30 -5.32 2.15
CA TRP A 356 21.62 -5.15 1.57
C TRP A 356 21.66 -4.01 0.53
N SER A 357 20.73 -4.00 -0.42
CA SER A 357 20.62 -2.92 -1.42
C SER A 357 20.43 -1.54 -0.79
N TYR A 358 19.73 -1.48 0.34
CA TYR A 358 19.56 -0.24 1.07
C TYR A 358 20.86 0.22 1.76
N ILE A 359 21.60 -0.69 2.41
CA ILE A 359 22.91 -0.39 3.02
C ILE A 359 23.90 0.09 1.94
N ALA A 360 23.92 -0.60 0.79
CA ALA A 360 24.75 -0.23 -0.34
C ALA A 360 24.40 1.17 -0.88
N PHE A 361 23.12 1.52 -0.92
CA PHE A 361 22.69 2.87 -1.29
C PHE A 361 23.20 3.93 -0.29
N VAL A 362 23.11 3.67 1.01
CA VAL A 362 23.64 4.60 2.03
C VAL A 362 25.16 4.75 1.88
N ALA A 363 25.87 3.64 1.69
CA ALA A 363 27.33 3.68 1.46
C ALA A 363 27.71 4.48 0.21
N LEU A 364 26.91 4.36 -0.87
CA LEU A 364 27.09 5.15 -2.08
C LEU A 364 26.92 6.66 -1.81
N ILE A 365 25.85 7.05 -1.10
CA ILE A 365 25.63 8.46 -0.76
C ILE A 365 26.81 9.01 0.03
N VAL A 366 27.31 8.26 1.01
CA VAL A 366 28.49 8.65 1.78
C VAL A 366 29.72 8.82 0.86
N ALA A 367 29.96 7.86 -0.04
CA ALA A 367 31.09 7.94 -0.97
C ALA A 367 30.98 9.16 -1.91
N VAL A 368 29.80 9.43 -2.46
CA VAL A 368 29.54 10.60 -3.32
C VAL A 368 29.76 11.91 -2.56
N LEU A 369 29.31 12.00 -1.32
CA LEU A 369 29.49 13.20 -0.48
C LEU A 369 30.94 13.39 -0.04
N SER A 370 31.72 12.31 0.10
CA SER A 370 33.14 12.37 0.50
C SER A 370 34.06 12.85 -0.63
N ASP A 371 33.72 12.53 -1.89
CA ASP A 371 34.49 12.99 -3.05
C ASP A 371 33.54 13.30 -4.23
N TRP A 372 32.89 14.45 -4.16
CA TRP A 372 31.92 14.88 -5.16
C TRP A 372 32.52 15.01 -6.56
N ARG A 373 33.75 15.54 -6.65
CA ARG A 373 34.39 15.79 -7.97
C ARG A 373 34.69 14.48 -8.71
N ALA A 374 35.14 13.48 -8.01
CA ALA A 374 35.36 12.16 -8.59
C ALA A 374 34.03 11.42 -8.86
N ALA A 375 33.01 11.72 -8.07
CA ALA A 375 31.71 11.02 -8.14
C ALA A 375 30.69 11.67 -9.07
N GLU A 376 30.90 12.89 -9.56
CA GLU A 376 29.91 13.65 -10.35
C GLU A 376 29.42 12.88 -11.58
N ASN A 377 30.32 12.41 -12.40
CA ASN A 377 29.96 11.66 -13.63
C ASN A 377 29.25 10.33 -13.31
N PHE A 378 29.68 9.66 -12.19
CA PHE A 378 29.01 8.45 -11.73
C PHE A 378 27.58 8.76 -11.31
N ALA A 379 27.36 9.81 -10.52
CA ALA A 379 26.04 10.22 -10.04
C ALA A 379 25.11 10.55 -11.23
N GLN A 380 25.61 11.31 -12.24
CA GLN A 380 24.85 11.62 -13.45
C GLN A 380 24.46 10.36 -14.24
N THR A 381 25.42 9.46 -14.45
CA THR A 381 25.17 8.17 -15.15
C THR A 381 24.17 7.33 -14.39
N PHE A 382 24.30 7.24 -13.06
CA PHE A 382 23.39 6.55 -12.19
C PHE A 382 21.95 7.10 -12.30
N LEU A 383 21.78 8.41 -12.19
CA LEU A 383 20.47 9.07 -12.30
C LEU A 383 19.82 8.79 -13.66
N TYR A 384 20.60 8.91 -14.74
CA TYR A 384 20.11 8.64 -16.11
C TYR A 384 19.63 7.20 -16.29
N ILE A 385 20.46 6.22 -15.91
CA ILE A 385 20.12 4.79 -16.06
C ILE A 385 18.92 4.44 -15.19
N SER A 386 18.92 4.91 -13.96
CA SER A 386 17.82 4.62 -13.03
C SER A 386 16.49 5.22 -13.48
N ALA A 387 16.50 6.46 -14.00
CA ALA A 387 15.30 7.09 -14.56
C ALA A 387 14.75 6.29 -15.74
N THR A 388 15.63 5.84 -16.64
CA THR A 388 15.26 5.01 -17.80
C THR A 388 14.67 3.66 -17.36
N TRP A 389 15.31 3.00 -16.38
CA TRP A 389 14.79 1.76 -15.79
C TRP A 389 13.42 1.94 -15.13
N MET A 390 13.18 3.07 -14.48
CA MET A 390 11.90 3.33 -13.86
C MET A 390 10.77 3.47 -14.87
N TRP A 391 10.98 4.06 -16.04
CA TRP A 391 9.98 4.05 -17.10
C TRP A 391 9.65 2.63 -17.56
N LEU A 392 10.69 1.80 -17.74
CA LEU A 392 10.48 0.39 -18.07
C LEU A 392 9.61 -0.31 -17.06
N VAL A 393 10.00 -0.22 -15.80
CA VAL A 393 9.32 -0.87 -14.68
C VAL A 393 7.88 -0.38 -14.55
N ALA A 394 7.65 0.90 -14.82
CA ALA A 394 6.33 1.52 -14.73
C ALA A 394 5.35 1.11 -15.86
N THR A 395 5.81 0.42 -16.91
CA THR A 395 4.91 -0.01 -18.01
C THR A 395 3.72 -0.82 -17.55
N ARG A 396 3.85 -1.57 -16.45
CA ARG A 396 2.75 -2.32 -15.82
C ARG A 396 1.62 -1.45 -15.24
N MET A 397 1.86 -0.16 -14.96
CA MET A 397 0.80 0.74 -14.47
C MET A 397 -0.35 0.90 -15.45
N PHE A 398 -0.10 0.68 -16.75
CA PHE A 398 -1.15 0.70 -17.78
C PHE A 398 -2.12 -0.48 -17.68
N ALA A 399 -1.84 -1.48 -16.84
CA ALA A 399 -2.77 -2.56 -16.57
C ALA A 399 -4.03 -2.11 -15.80
N VAL A 400 -4.01 -0.94 -15.15
CA VAL A 400 -5.19 -0.38 -14.48
C VAL A 400 -5.92 0.58 -15.41
N LYS A 401 -7.25 0.44 -15.46
CA LYS A 401 -8.17 1.41 -16.08
C LYS A 401 -9.12 1.94 -15.03
N ARG A 402 -9.31 3.25 -15.02
CA ARG A 402 -10.28 3.96 -14.17
C ARG A 402 -11.24 4.75 -15.05
N SER A 403 -12.52 4.78 -14.70
CA SER A 403 -13.54 5.52 -15.46
C SER A 403 -13.35 7.04 -15.35
N ASP A 404 -12.79 7.51 -14.24
CA ASP A 404 -12.52 8.93 -13.94
C ASP A 404 -11.19 9.46 -14.52
N GLN A 405 -10.41 8.61 -15.23
CA GLN A 405 -9.13 8.99 -15.84
C GLN A 405 -9.15 8.93 -17.36
N ARG A 406 -8.81 10.04 -17.99
CA ARG A 406 -8.62 10.13 -19.45
C ARG A 406 -7.29 9.48 -19.85
N ARG A 407 -7.14 9.19 -21.15
CA ARG A 407 -5.87 8.67 -21.70
C ARG A 407 -4.68 9.62 -21.47
N LEU A 408 -4.93 10.92 -21.51
CA LEU A 408 -3.90 11.94 -21.24
C LEU A 408 -3.42 11.91 -19.80
N ASP A 409 -4.31 11.71 -18.83
CA ASP A 409 -3.96 11.63 -17.41
C ASP A 409 -3.05 10.41 -17.13
N ARG A 410 -3.27 9.32 -17.86
CA ARG A 410 -2.40 8.12 -17.81
C ARG A 410 -1.03 8.36 -18.47
N ALA A 411 -0.99 9.10 -19.56
CA ALA A 411 0.26 9.50 -20.23
C ALA A 411 1.06 10.46 -19.33
N GLU A 412 0.40 11.42 -18.69
CA GLU A 412 1.01 12.32 -17.70
C GLU A 412 1.57 11.53 -16.51
N ALA A 413 0.80 10.59 -15.96
CA ALA A 413 1.27 9.72 -14.88
C ALA A 413 2.54 8.95 -15.26
N PHE A 414 2.62 8.45 -16.49
CA PHE A 414 3.81 7.77 -17.00
C PHE A 414 4.99 8.74 -17.20
N ALA A 415 4.75 9.93 -17.68
CA ALA A 415 5.78 10.98 -17.82
C ALA A 415 6.35 11.40 -16.45
N LEU A 416 5.55 11.36 -15.39
CA LEU A 416 5.97 11.70 -14.02
C LEU A 416 6.83 10.61 -13.34
N VAL A 417 6.95 9.43 -13.91
CA VAL A 417 7.68 8.31 -13.29
C VAL A 417 9.11 8.65 -12.87
N PRO A 418 9.96 9.32 -13.68
CA PRO A 418 11.30 9.70 -13.25
C PRO A 418 11.29 10.67 -12.06
N VAL A 419 10.34 11.60 -12.04
CA VAL A 419 10.18 12.55 -10.93
C VAL A 419 9.76 11.81 -9.65
N ALA A 420 8.84 10.88 -9.78
CA ALA A 420 8.40 10.03 -8.66
C ALA A 420 9.54 9.15 -8.13
N TRP A 421 10.40 8.64 -9.02
CA TRP A 421 11.59 7.89 -8.63
C TRP A 421 12.65 8.78 -7.94
N LEU A 422 12.90 9.99 -8.47
CA LEU A 422 13.80 10.96 -7.82
C LEU A 422 13.31 11.31 -6.43
N TRP A 423 12.01 11.56 -6.28
CA TRP A 423 11.37 11.79 -4.99
C TRP A 423 11.59 10.63 -4.03
N LEU A 424 11.34 9.41 -4.46
CA LEU A 424 11.58 8.20 -3.68
C LEU A 424 13.05 8.09 -3.25
N THR A 425 13.98 8.38 -4.17
CA THR A 425 15.40 8.17 -3.98
C THR A 425 16.05 9.26 -3.13
N LEU A 426 15.75 10.53 -3.41
CA LEU A 426 16.42 11.66 -2.79
C LEU A 426 15.72 12.15 -1.52
N VAL A 427 14.42 11.89 -1.38
CA VAL A 427 13.63 12.37 -0.24
C VAL A 427 13.23 11.19 0.68
N LEU A 428 12.58 10.19 0.14
CA LEU A 428 11.98 9.14 0.98
C LEU A 428 12.99 8.11 1.49
N ARG A 429 14.07 7.81 0.75
CA ARG A 429 15.13 6.91 1.25
C ARG A 429 15.91 7.49 2.43
N PRO A 430 16.31 8.77 2.47
CA PRO A 430 16.87 9.38 3.69
C PRO A 430 15.91 9.31 4.89
N VAL A 431 14.60 9.51 4.68
CA VAL A 431 13.61 9.35 5.75
C VAL A 431 13.56 7.90 6.25
N ARG A 432 13.81 6.91 5.40
CA ARG A 432 13.94 5.51 5.83
C ARG A 432 15.12 5.32 6.80
N LEU A 433 16.27 5.96 6.55
CA LEU A 433 17.40 5.92 7.49
C LEU A 433 17.02 6.51 8.84
N TYR A 434 16.39 7.68 8.84
CA TYR A 434 15.89 8.31 10.06
C TYR A 434 14.89 7.43 10.80
N GLY A 435 13.94 6.79 10.07
CA GLY A 435 12.98 5.85 10.64
C GLY A 435 13.68 4.64 11.28
N THR A 436 14.70 4.09 10.63
CA THR A 436 15.48 2.95 11.15
C THR A 436 16.23 3.33 12.44
N ILE A 437 16.89 4.48 12.48
CA ILE A 437 17.61 4.97 13.66
C ILE A 437 16.65 5.27 14.82
N THR A 438 15.44 5.72 14.51
CA THR A 438 14.42 6.08 15.51
C THR A 438 13.38 4.99 15.75
N ILE A 439 13.70 3.73 15.48
CA ILE A 439 12.79 2.57 15.57
C ILE A 439 12.09 2.44 16.93
N LEU A 440 12.71 2.87 18.01
CA LEU A 440 12.16 2.85 19.37
C LEU A 440 11.09 3.92 19.63
N ARG A 441 10.95 4.92 18.75
CA ARG A 441 9.92 5.95 18.86
C ARG A 441 8.60 5.42 18.29
N GLN A 442 7.83 4.69 19.12
CA GLN A 442 6.62 3.94 18.72
C GLN A 442 5.31 4.72 18.89
N GLY A 443 5.35 6.02 19.21
CA GLY A 443 4.13 6.79 19.50
C GLY A 443 3.27 7.06 18.25
N TRP A 444 1.94 6.94 18.41
CA TRP A 444 0.91 7.37 17.44
C TRP A 444 0.70 8.89 17.44
N VAL A 445 1.66 9.67 17.90
CA VAL A 445 1.60 11.14 18.07
C VAL A 445 1.28 11.88 16.75
N THR A 446 1.19 11.18 15.65
CA THR A 446 0.98 11.77 14.32
C THR A 446 -0.47 12.06 13.97
N ARG A 447 -1.47 11.49 14.69
CA ARG A 447 -2.91 11.77 14.49
C ARG A 447 -3.50 12.74 15.51
N GLN A 448 -2.80 13.81 15.84
CA GLN A 448 -3.39 14.91 16.62
C GLN A 448 -4.26 15.86 15.80
N SER A 449 -4.32 15.69 14.49
CA SER A 449 -5.23 16.39 13.57
C SER A 449 -5.74 15.38 12.56
N ALA A 450 -6.94 15.60 12.00
CA ALA A 450 -7.43 14.85 10.84
C ALA A 450 -6.32 14.74 9.80
N GLU A 451 -6.00 13.52 9.36
CA GLU A 451 -4.88 13.29 8.43
C GLU A 451 -5.23 13.78 7.02
N THR A 452 -6.48 14.03 6.74
CA THR A 452 -7.00 14.56 5.50
C THR A 452 -7.67 15.90 5.78
N ILE A 453 -7.09 16.97 5.28
CA ILE A 453 -7.84 18.20 5.05
C ILE A 453 -8.39 18.03 3.64
N SER A 454 -9.62 17.55 3.50
CA SER A 454 -10.36 17.76 2.25
C SER A 454 -10.48 19.26 2.07
N GLY A 455 -10.40 19.75 0.82
CA GLY A 455 -10.31 21.19 0.52
C GLY A 455 -11.42 22.14 1.05
N ALA A 456 -12.24 21.68 2.00
CA ALA A 456 -13.25 22.44 2.74
C ALA A 456 -12.67 23.65 3.48
N GLY A 457 -11.50 23.51 4.11
CA GLY A 457 -10.88 24.60 4.85
C GLY A 457 -10.32 25.73 3.99
N GLU A 458 -10.07 25.51 2.70
CA GLU A 458 -9.64 26.56 1.78
C GLU A 458 -10.84 27.34 1.20
N LEU A 459 -11.99 26.70 0.98
CA LEU A 459 -13.20 27.38 0.55
C LEU A 459 -13.74 28.34 1.63
N GLU A 460 -13.72 27.93 2.90
CA GLU A 460 -14.11 28.85 4.01
C GLU A 460 -13.17 30.05 4.14
N ARG A 461 -11.87 29.87 3.90
CA ARG A 461 -10.92 30.99 3.91
C ARG A 461 -11.10 31.93 2.71
N SER A 462 -11.42 31.39 1.54
CA SER A 462 -11.67 32.20 0.33
C SER A 462 -13.00 32.97 0.42
N VAL A 463 -14.04 32.40 1.05
CA VAL A 463 -15.31 33.07 1.28
C VAL A 463 -15.20 34.17 2.35
N ARG A 464 -14.37 33.95 3.42
CA ARG A 464 -14.11 34.98 4.45
C ARG A 464 -13.12 36.05 4.00
N ALA A 465 -12.31 35.81 2.99
CA ALA A 465 -11.40 36.80 2.43
C ALA A 465 -12.01 37.64 1.30
N GLY A 466 -13.20 37.28 0.83
CA GLY A 466 -13.99 38.01 -0.20
C GLY A 466 -15.23 38.74 0.33
N SER A 467 -15.45 38.74 1.65
CA SER A 467 -16.43 39.57 2.37
C SER A 467 -15.67 40.58 3.23
#